data_411a5c0c4831a81090b07cfdf3b14584
#
_entry.id   411a5c0c4831a81090b07cfdf3b14584
#
_cell.length_a   1.000
_cell.length_b   1.000
_cell.length_c   1.000
_cell.angle_alpha   90.00
_cell.angle_beta   90.00
_cell.angle_gamma   90.00
#
_symmetry.space_group_name_H-M   'P 1'
#
loop_
_entity.id
_entity.type
_entity.pdbx_description
1 polymer ?
#
loop_
_entity_poly.entity_id
_entity_poly.type
_entity_poly.pdbx_seq_one_letter_code
_entity_poly.pdbx_strand_id
1 'polypeptide(L)'
;KMEDAYTTTVFLLAQVWGKLGEPERSVRCCGLTLGRQLRRGPEGFSAPEWGQNATQLAGYYLTQGQFLVAEHLLNAASAVAGDGASRSGSGLTVPAGGDGEEAAGVRANIHIGWAKFHLSRLAGGDTSTVAAEEGLLGGALAFEPLALPGVQSLRGVRACSCWSEAREAFNASALNFRGALTYYRLDGWVTEHCTILIDVSNLYKQLVPFEADLHRKCVLHRHRAKALE
;
A
#
# COMPACT_ATOMS: atom_id res chain seq x y z
N LYS A 1 4.32 -28.09 -13.59
CA LYS A 1 2.94 -28.63 -13.46
C LYS A 1 2.48 -28.82 -12.02
N MET A 2 3.24 -29.51 -11.12
CA MET A 2 2.83 -29.69 -9.72
C MET A 2 2.83 -28.36 -8.95
N GLU A 3 3.88 -27.55 -9.10
CA GLU A 3 3.99 -26.24 -8.51
C GLU A 3 2.89 -25.27 -8.96
N ASP A 4 2.50 -25.33 -10.22
CA ASP A 4 1.40 -24.52 -10.76
C ASP A 4 0.08 -24.89 -10.13
N ALA A 5 -0.22 -26.19 -10.09
CA ALA A 5 -1.44 -26.69 -9.45
C ALA A 5 -1.51 -26.28 -7.97
N TYR A 6 -0.39 -26.38 -7.24
CA TYR A 6 -0.35 -25.96 -5.84
C TYR A 6 -0.59 -24.44 -5.69
N THR A 7 0.09 -23.59 -6.49
CA THR A 7 -0.09 -22.13 -6.43
C THR A 7 -1.54 -21.74 -6.76
N THR A 8 -2.13 -22.36 -7.78
CA THR A 8 -3.53 -22.16 -8.14
C THR A 8 -4.46 -22.60 -7.00
N THR A 9 -4.18 -23.76 -6.37
CA THR A 9 -4.98 -24.24 -5.24
C THR A 9 -4.93 -23.27 -4.06
N VAL A 10 -3.75 -22.74 -3.69
CA VAL A 10 -3.61 -21.77 -2.62
C VAL A 10 -4.36 -20.47 -2.94
N PHE A 11 -4.30 -20.01 -4.18
CA PHE A 11 -5.07 -18.85 -4.64
C PHE A 11 -6.59 -19.06 -4.51
N LEU A 12 -7.10 -20.22 -4.95
CA LEU A 12 -8.52 -20.55 -4.80
C LEU A 12 -8.93 -20.66 -3.32
N LEU A 13 -8.06 -21.24 -2.47
CA LEU A 13 -8.30 -21.28 -1.02
C LEU A 13 -8.40 -19.88 -0.42
N ALA A 14 -7.58 -18.92 -0.87
CA ALA A 14 -7.69 -17.54 -0.43
C ALA A 14 -9.09 -16.97 -0.70
N GLN A 15 -9.63 -17.21 -1.90
CA GLN A 15 -10.97 -16.75 -2.26
C GLN A 15 -12.06 -17.44 -1.44
N VAL A 16 -11.94 -18.75 -1.20
CA VAL A 16 -12.90 -19.51 -0.36
C VAL A 16 -12.91 -18.98 1.07
N TRP A 17 -11.73 -18.79 1.68
CA TRP A 17 -11.64 -18.23 3.04
C TRP A 17 -12.20 -16.81 3.12
N GLY A 18 -11.98 -15.98 2.10
CA GLY A 18 -12.58 -14.64 2.03
C GLY A 18 -14.12 -14.68 2.02
N LYS A 19 -14.72 -15.61 1.24
CA LYS A 19 -16.18 -15.81 1.20
C LYS A 19 -16.75 -16.38 2.48
N LEU A 20 -15.96 -17.16 3.22
CA LEU A 20 -16.38 -17.74 4.52
C LEU A 20 -16.23 -16.75 5.68
N GLY A 21 -15.74 -15.52 5.44
CA GLY A 21 -15.55 -14.53 6.48
C GLY A 21 -14.31 -14.78 7.37
N GLU A 22 -13.32 -15.54 6.86
CA GLU A 22 -12.06 -15.87 7.52
C GLU A 22 -10.90 -15.07 6.91
N PRO A 23 -10.83 -13.74 7.15
CA PRO A 23 -9.90 -12.87 6.45
C PRO A 23 -8.43 -13.19 6.74
N GLU A 24 -8.09 -13.61 7.96
CA GLU A 24 -6.70 -13.97 8.32
C GLU A 24 -6.18 -15.16 7.52
N ARG A 25 -7.01 -16.17 7.30
CA ARG A 25 -6.67 -17.34 6.48
C ARG A 25 -6.54 -16.96 5.01
N SER A 26 -7.47 -16.13 4.53
CA SER A 26 -7.45 -15.62 3.16
C SER A 26 -6.15 -14.85 2.89
N VAL A 27 -5.79 -13.92 3.73
CA VAL A 27 -4.59 -13.07 3.64
C VAL A 27 -3.30 -13.89 3.69
N ARG A 28 -3.24 -14.91 4.56
CA ARG A 28 -2.11 -15.83 4.60
C ARG A 28 -1.93 -16.60 3.29
N CYS A 29 -3.01 -17.10 2.70
CA CYS A 29 -2.97 -17.75 1.40
C CYS A 29 -2.55 -16.76 0.29
N CYS A 30 -3.03 -15.51 0.30
CA CYS A 30 -2.62 -14.47 -0.64
C CYS A 30 -1.11 -14.22 -0.55
N GLY A 31 -0.55 -14.05 0.64
CA GLY A 31 0.88 -13.83 0.85
C GLY A 31 1.74 -14.99 0.34
N LEU A 32 1.32 -16.23 0.62
CA LEU A 32 1.97 -17.43 0.08
C LEU A 32 1.95 -17.47 -1.44
N THR A 33 0.83 -17.12 -2.07
CA THR A 33 0.70 -17.06 -3.53
C THR A 33 1.67 -16.05 -4.12
N LEU A 34 1.69 -14.82 -3.59
CA LEU A 34 2.57 -13.75 -4.04
C LEU A 34 4.06 -14.16 -3.94
N GLY A 35 4.48 -14.72 -2.79
CA GLY A 35 5.85 -15.17 -2.60
C GLY A 35 6.26 -16.31 -3.55
N ARG A 36 5.33 -17.22 -3.87
CA ARG A 36 5.60 -18.31 -4.84
C ARG A 36 5.70 -17.81 -6.28
N GLN A 37 4.85 -16.87 -6.66
CA GLN A 37 4.92 -16.23 -7.97
C GLN A 37 6.27 -15.58 -8.21
N LEU A 38 6.79 -14.81 -7.25
CA LEU A 38 8.12 -14.18 -7.34
C LEU A 38 9.25 -15.19 -7.50
N ARG A 39 9.22 -16.31 -6.76
CA ARG A 39 10.26 -17.37 -6.87
C ARG A 39 10.27 -18.06 -8.21
N ARG A 40 9.17 -18.06 -8.95
CA ARG A 40 9.08 -18.61 -10.31
C ARG A 40 9.68 -17.70 -11.36
N GLY A 41 9.94 -16.45 -11.04
CA GLY A 41 10.43 -15.44 -11.96
C GLY A 41 9.34 -14.74 -12.76
N PRO A 42 9.73 -13.72 -13.55
CA PRO A 42 8.79 -12.79 -14.19
C PRO A 42 7.86 -13.43 -15.25
N GLU A 43 8.22 -14.58 -15.79
CA GLU A 43 7.36 -15.30 -16.76
C GLU A 43 6.17 -16.03 -16.08
N GLY A 44 6.19 -16.13 -14.75
CA GLY A 44 5.21 -16.90 -13.96
C GLY A 44 4.00 -16.11 -13.48
N PHE A 45 3.94 -14.79 -13.69
CA PHE A 45 2.84 -13.93 -13.23
C PHE A 45 2.77 -12.61 -14.01
N SER A 46 1.61 -11.96 -13.96
CA SER A 46 1.41 -10.59 -14.44
C SER A 46 1.91 -9.58 -13.41
N ALA A 47 2.88 -8.73 -13.77
CA ALA A 47 3.40 -7.71 -12.86
C ALA A 47 2.32 -6.72 -12.37
N PRO A 48 1.40 -6.21 -13.23
CA PRO A 48 0.28 -5.39 -12.78
C PRO A 48 -0.63 -6.12 -11.79
N GLU A 49 -1.07 -7.33 -12.10
CA GLU A 49 -1.94 -8.12 -11.19
C GLU A 49 -1.26 -8.40 -9.86
N TRP A 50 0.02 -8.74 -9.89
CA TRP A 50 0.80 -8.97 -8.68
C TRP A 50 0.89 -7.71 -7.81
N GLY A 51 1.21 -6.57 -8.41
CA GLY A 51 1.27 -5.28 -7.73
C GLY A 51 -0.07 -4.87 -7.14
N GLN A 52 -1.17 -5.08 -7.87
CA GLN A 52 -2.52 -4.85 -7.40
C GLN A 52 -2.85 -5.70 -6.16
N ASN A 53 -2.56 -7.00 -6.22
CA ASN A 53 -2.82 -7.92 -5.11
C ASN A 53 -1.97 -7.59 -3.88
N ALA A 54 -0.69 -7.24 -4.06
CA ALA A 54 0.18 -6.81 -2.97
C ALA A 54 -0.32 -5.51 -2.32
N THR A 55 -0.81 -4.55 -3.11
CA THR A 55 -1.40 -3.29 -2.62
C THR A 55 -2.68 -3.53 -1.83
N GLN A 56 -3.56 -4.41 -2.29
CA GLN A 56 -4.78 -4.79 -1.57
C GLN A 56 -4.44 -5.46 -0.24
N LEU A 57 -3.45 -6.36 -0.25
CA LEU A 57 -2.98 -7.03 0.96
C LEU A 57 -2.38 -6.03 1.97
N ALA A 58 -1.64 -5.02 1.49
CA ALA A 58 -1.16 -3.93 2.33
C ALA A 58 -2.31 -3.16 2.99
N GLY A 59 -3.38 -2.89 2.24
CA GLY A 59 -4.60 -2.26 2.76
C GLY A 59 -5.20 -3.03 3.94
N TYR A 60 -5.28 -4.35 3.85
CA TYR A 60 -5.72 -5.18 4.97
C TYR A 60 -4.84 -5.01 6.21
N TYR A 61 -3.52 -5.12 6.06
CA TYR A 61 -2.60 -4.98 7.18
C TYR A 61 -2.63 -3.58 7.80
N LEU A 62 -2.89 -2.53 7.01
CA LEU A 62 -3.13 -1.17 7.52
C LEU A 62 -4.35 -1.11 8.43
N THR A 63 -5.45 -1.80 8.10
CA THR A 63 -6.65 -1.83 8.96
C THR A 63 -6.41 -2.57 10.28
N GLN A 64 -5.41 -3.45 10.32
CA GLN A 64 -4.97 -4.16 11.53
C GLN A 64 -3.87 -3.41 12.30
N GLY A 65 -3.47 -2.21 11.87
CA GLY A 65 -2.38 -1.44 12.50
C GLY A 65 -0.98 -2.03 12.28
N GLN A 66 -0.83 -2.97 11.34
CA GLN A 66 0.44 -3.64 11.05
C GLN A 66 1.24 -2.85 10.00
N PHE A 67 1.85 -1.77 10.43
CA PHE A 67 2.52 -0.82 9.55
C PHE A 67 3.76 -1.38 8.86
N LEU A 68 4.55 -2.23 9.54
CA LEU A 68 5.77 -2.81 8.95
C LEU A 68 5.45 -3.72 7.77
N VAL A 69 4.44 -4.58 7.93
CA VAL A 69 3.99 -5.49 6.88
C VAL A 69 3.37 -4.70 5.72
N ALA A 70 2.58 -3.70 6.01
CA ALA A 70 1.96 -2.86 5.00
C ALA A 70 3.01 -2.09 4.17
N GLU A 71 4.01 -1.49 4.83
CA GLU A 71 5.11 -0.81 4.14
C GLU A 71 5.91 -1.76 3.27
N HIS A 72 6.24 -2.95 3.77
CA HIS A 72 6.94 -3.98 3.02
C HIS A 72 6.19 -4.38 1.75
N LEU A 73 4.88 -4.62 1.86
CA LEU A 73 4.03 -4.96 0.73
C LEU A 73 3.92 -3.84 -0.31
N LEU A 74 3.81 -2.59 0.14
CA LEU A 74 3.80 -1.43 -0.76
C LEU A 74 5.15 -1.21 -1.45
N ASN A 75 6.27 -1.44 -0.74
CA ASN A 75 7.60 -1.44 -1.35
C ASN A 75 7.70 -2.54 -2.42
N ALA A 76 7.21 -3.75 -2.13
CA ALA A 76 7.18 -4.86 -3.07
C ALA A 76 6.31 -4.54 -4.30
N ALA A 77 5.10 -4.01 -4.10
CA ALA A 77 4.22 -3.59 -5.19
C ALA A 77 4.88 -2.54 -6.08
N SER A 78 5.52 -1.53 -5.47
CA SER A 78 6.25 -0.49 -6.18
C SER A 78 7.45 -1.02 -6.96
N ALA A 79 8.14 -2.04 -6.44
CA ALA A 79 9.29 -2.67 -7.10
C ALA A 79 8.87 -3.51 -8.31
N VAL A 80 7.71 -4.18 -8.25
CA VAL A 80 7.22 -5.10 -9.30
C VAL A 80 6.41 -4.37 -10.36
N ALA A 81 5.51 -3.48 -9.98
CA ALA A 81 4.53 -2.87 -10.88
C ALA A 81 4.54 -1.32 -10.86
N GLY A 82 5.46 -0.70 -10.12
CA GLY A 82 5.63 0.75 -10.07
C GLY A 82 6.45 1.28 -11.24
N ASP A 83 6.60 2.61 -11.27
CA ASP A 83 7.51 3.25 -12.21
C ASP A 83 8.95 2.89 -11.83
N GLY A 84 9.61 2.05 -12.63
CA GLY A 84 10.97 1.54 -12.41
C GLY A 84 12.08 2.59 -12.31
N ALA A 85 11.73 3.88 -12.31
CA ALA A 85 12.64 5.00 -12.22
C ALA A 85 13.18 5.28 -10.79
N SER A 86 12.62 4.68 -9.73
CA SER A 86 12.92 5.11 -8.35
C SER A 86 13.82 4.20 -7.52
N ARG A 87 14.21 3.01 -7.96
CA ARG A 87 15.11 2.15 -7.15
C ARG A 87 16.09 1.33 -8.00
N SER A 88 17.25 1.90 -8.21
CA SER A 88 18.49 1.18 -8.51
C SER A 88 18.79 0.21 -7.36
N GLY A 89 18.59 -1.08 -7.54
CA GLY A 89 19.02 -2.08 -6.55
C GLY A 89 18.37 -3.46 -6.60
N SER A 90 17.20 -3.64 -7.18
CA SER A 90 16.64 -4.98 -7.31
C SER A 90 17.20 -5.69 -8.54
N GLY A 91 17.88 -6.81 -8.33
CA GLY A 91 18.40 -7.66 -9.42
C GLY A 91 17.32 -8.34 -10.27
N LEU A 92 16.05 -8.10 -9.99
CA LEU A 92 14.92 -8.58 -10.77
C LEU A 92 14.52 -7.49 -11.77
N THR A 93 15.03 -7.56 -12.98
CA THR A 93 14.49 -6.81 -14.12
C THR A 93 13.17 -7.45 -14.52
N VAL A 94 12.09 -7.05 -13.83
CA VAL A 94 10.76 -7.27 -14.38
C VAL A 94 10.63 -6.28 -15.55
N PRO A 95 10.32 -6.75 -16.79
CA PRO A 95 10.06 -5.83 -17.89
C PRO A 95 9.03 -4.82 -17.42
N ALA A 96 9.32 -3.53 -17.57
CA ALA A 96 8.37 -2.48 -17.22
C ALA A 96 7.03 -2.86 -17.84
N GLY A 97 6.05 -3.18 -16.99
CA GLY A 97 4.73 -3.61 -17.44
C GLY A 97 4.25 -2.54 -18.41
N GLY A 98 3.90 -2.96 -19.62
CA GLY A 98 3.69 -2.09 -20.78
C GLY A 98 2.93 -0.81 -20.45
N ASP A 99 3.12 0.23 -21.28
CA ASP A 99 2.49 1.56 -21.16
C ASP A 99 0.95 1.53 -21.33
N GLY A 100 0.32 0.41 -21.01
CA GLY A 100 -1.13 0.19 -21.09
C GLY A 100 -1.90 0.87 -19.97
N GLU A 101 -3.17 1.14 -20.23
CA GLU A 101 -4.12 1.71 -19.27
C GLU A 101 -4.20 0.91 -17.97
N GLU A 102 -4.11 -0.43 -18.05
CA GLU A 102 -4.09 -1.33 -16.89
C GLU A 102 -2.90 -1.05 -15.96
N ALA A 103 -1.69 -0.92 -16.51
CA ALA A 103 -0.50 -0.63 -15.74
C ALA A 103 -0.58 0.77 -15.08
N ALA A 104 -1.15 1.75 -15.79
CA ALA A 104 -1.39 3.09 -15.24
C ALA A 104 -2.38 3.04 -14.05
N GLY A 105 -3.45 2.25 -14.16
CA GLY A 105 -4.42 2.03 -13.08
C GLY A 105 -3.78 1.38 -11.86
N VAL A 106 -2.93 0.38 -12.06
CA VAL A 106 -2.20 -0.27 -10.95
C VAL A 106 -1.24 0.71 -10.27
N ARG A 107 -0.50 1.52 -11.02
CA ARG A 107 0.36 2.58 -10.44
C ARG A 107 -0.46 3.58 -9.60
N ALA A 108 -1.62 3.99 -10.10
CA ALA A 108 -2.53 4.86 -9.35
C ALA A 108 -3.01 4.20 -8.04
N ASN A 109 -3.32 2.89 -8.06
CA ASN A 109 -3.68 2.14 -6.86
C ASN A 109 -2.52 2.01 -5.87
N ILE A 110 -1.29 1.83 -6.33
CA ILE A 110 -0.08 1.86 -5.49
C ILE A 110 0.06 3.24 -4.82
N HIS A 111 -0.17 4.32 -5.55
CA HIS A 111 -0.20 5.67 -4.98
C HIS A 111 -1.29 5.81 -3.90
N ILE A 112 -2.50 5.30 -4.14
CA ILE A 112 -3.55 5.28 -3.10
C ILE A 112 -3.10 4.48 -1.88
N GLY A 113 -2.47 3.33 -2.08
CA GLY A 113 -1.92 2.51 -1.00
C GLY A 113 -0.92 3.28 -0.13
N TRP A 114 0.06 3.94 -0.75
CA TRP A 114 1.02 4.79 -0.05
C TRP A 114 0.38 6.00 0.65
N ALA A 115 -0.58 6.64 -0.02
CA ALA A 115 -1.30 7.76 0.58
C ALA A 115 -2.05 7.34 1.85
N LYS A 116 -2.77 6.20 1.80
CA LYS A 116 -3.48 5.63 2.95
C LYS A 116 -2.54 5.16 4.05
N PHE A 117 -1.37 4.63 3.71
CA PHE A 117 -0.33 4.28 4.67
C PHE A 117 0.10 5.50 5.51
N HIS A 118 0.45 6.60 4.85
CA HIS A 118 0.84 7.83 5.55
C HIS A 118 -0.34 8.47 6.31
N LEU A 119 -1.56 8.40 5.76
CA LEU A 119 -2.77 8.84 6.44
C LEU A 119 -3.03 8.04 7.73
N SER A 120 -2.85 6.73 7.70
CA SER A 120 -3.01 5.87 8.88
C SER A 120 -1.97 6.16 9.95
N ARG A 121 -0.73 6.47 9.58
CA ARG A 121 0.31 6.93 10.52
C ARG A 121 -0.08 8.24 11.23
N LEU A 122 -0.70 9.16 10.50
CA LEU A 122 -1.24 10.43 11.07
C LEU A 122 -2.42 10.19 12.01
N ALA A 123 -3.28 9.22 11.68
CA ALA A 123 -4.46 8.89 12.49
C ALA A 123 -4.11 8.26 13.85
N GLY A 124 -2.88 7.81 14.02
CA GLY A 124 -2.41 7.28 15.30
C GLY A 124 -3.00 5.92 15.67
N GLY A 125 -3.12 5.01 14.71
CA GLY A 125 -3.60 3.64 14.96
C GLY A 125 -2.72 2.90 15.98
N ASP A 126 -3.36 2.02 16.75
CA ASP A 126 -2.68 1.16 17.71
C ASP A 126 -1.67 0.27 16.97
N THR A 127 -0.42 0.29 17.38
CA THR A 127 0.64 -0.48 16.74
C THR A 127 0.58 -1.91 17.27
N SER A 128 0.36 -2.87 16.38
CA SER A 128 0.47 -4.28 16.70
C SER A 128 1.88 -4.62 17.21
N THR A 129 2.02 -5.75 17.87
CA THR A 129 3.31 -6.18 18.40
C THR A 129 4.31 -6.41 17.26
N VAL A 130 5.38 -5.62 17.21
CA VAL A 130 6.45 -5.69 16.20
C VAL A 130 6.96 -7.13 15.97
N ALA A 131 7.02 -7.94 17.03
CA ALA A 131 7.44 -9.34 16.94
C ALA A 131 6.54 -10.21 16.05
N ALA A 132 5.22 -9.99 16.05
CA ALA A 132 4.28 -10.71 15.17
C ALA A 132 4.48 -10.31 13.69
N GLU A 133 4.73 -9.03 13.43
CA GLU A 133 5.00 -8.52 12.09
C GLU A 133 6.34 -9.05 11.55
N GLU A 134 7.39 -9.09 12.36
CA GLU A 134 8.70 -9.66 12.00
C GLU A 134 8.59 -11.15 11.62
N GLY A 135 7.76 -11.91 12.31
CA GLY A 135 7.51 -13.33 12.00
C GLY A 135 6.85 -13.50 10.62
N LEU A 136 5.94 -12.60 10.21
CA LEU A 136 5.33 -12.60 8.88
C LEU A 136 6.34 -12.25 7.79
N LEU A 137 7.17 -11.24 8.03
CA LEU A 137 8.19 -10.76 7.08
C LEU A 137 9.35 -11.75 6.89
N GLY A 138 9.69 -12.52 7.92
CA GLY A 138 10.67 -13.62 7.83
C GLY A 138 10.13 -14.91 7.22
N GLY A 139 8.82 -14.98 6.95
CA GLY A 139 8.13 -16.18 6.47
C GLY A 139 7.52 -16.03 5.08
N ALA A 140 6.18 -16.11 5.02
CA ALA A 140 5.42 -16.10 3.76
C ALA A 140 5.60 -14.83 2.92
N LEU A 141 5.93 -13.70 3.55
CA LEU A 141 6.09 -12.39 2.93
C LEU A 141 7.57 -11.97 2.79
N ALA A 142 8.52 -12.88 2.89
CA ALA A 142 9.95 -12.55 2.79
C ALA A 142 10.33 -11.89 1.44
N PHE A 143 9.69 -12.28 0.36
CA PHE A 143 9.93 -11.76 -1.01
C PHE A 143 11.41 -11.64 -1.38
N GLU A 144 12.19 -12.67 -1.05
CA GLU A 144 13.65 -12.73 -1.23
C GLU A 144 14.16 -12.24 -2.60
N PRO A 145 13.47 -12.52 -3.74
CA PRO A 145 13.93 -12.06 -5.05
C PRO A 145 13.94 -10.55 -5.23
N LEU A 146 13.21 -9.80 -4.39
CA LEU A 146 13.03 -8.36 -4.53
C LEU A 146 14.03 -7.60 -3.65
N ALA A 147 15.16 -7.90 -3.31
CA ALA A 147 16.16 -7.14 -2.56
C ALA A 147 15.61 -5.90 -1.79
N LEU A 148 14.47 -6.09 -1.10
CA LEU A 148 13.76 -5.02 -0.40
C LEU A 148 14.54 -4.58 0.86
N PRO A 149 14.28 -3.36 1.39
CA PRO A 149 14.84 -2.93 2.66
C PRO A 149 14.58 -3.97 3.74
N GLY A 150 15.60 -4.37 4.48
CA GLY A 150 15.46 -5.37 5.54
C GLY A 150 14.53 -4.86 6.66
N VAL A 151 13.93 -5.80 7.40
CA VAL A 151 12.98 -5.51 8.51
C VAL A 151 13.55 -4.50 9.52
N GLN A 152 14.86 -4.51 9.76
CA GLN A 152 15.51 -3.58 10.68
C GLN A 152 15.43 -2.12 10.22
N SER A 153 15.45 -1.85 8.91
CA SER A 153 15.28 -0.50 8.38
C SER A 153 13.84 -0.01 8.42
N LEU A 154 12.86 -0.91 8.55
CA LEU A 154 11.44 -0.61 8.68
C LEU A 154 10.98 -0.38 10.13
N ARG A 155 11.78 -0.77 11.13
CA ARG A 155 11.43 -0.67 12.57
C ARG A 155 11.09 0.73 13.07
N GLY A 156 11.44 1.79 12.33
CA GLY A 156 11.07 3.17 12.65
C GLY A 156 9.65 3.57 12.26
N VAL A 157 8.94 2.70 11.55
CA VAL A 157 7.61 3.02 11.00
C VAL A 157 6.55 2.84 12.07
N ARG A 158 6.06 3.94 12.57
CA ARG A 158 5.01 4.01 13.61
C ARG A 158 4.09 5.20 13.39
N ALA A 159 3.07 5.30 14.21
CA ALA A 159 2.21 6.48 14.28
C ALA A 159 3.04 7.74 14.56
N CYS A 160 2.63 8.86 13.97
CA CYS A 160 3.29 10.14 14.17
C CYS A 160 3.11 10.62 15.61
N SER A 161 4.19 11.06 16.25
CA SER A 161 4.20 11.52 17.64
C SER A 161 4.43 13.03 17.78
N CYS A 162 4.96 13.67 16.73
CA CYS A 162 5.28 15.10 16.74
C CYS A 162 4.91 15.79 15.42
N TRP A 163 4.92 17.13 15.45
CA TRP A 163 4.59 17.94 14.28
C TRP A 163 5.48 17.66 13.06
N SER A 164 6.78 17.44 13.26
CA SER A 164 7.70 17.16 12.14
C SER A 164 7.33 15.90 11.41
N GLU A 165 7.12 14.80 12.14
CA GLU A 165 6.70 13.51 11.58
C GLU A 165 5.32 13.61 10.90
N ALA A 166 4.39 14.33 11.54
CA ALA A 166 3.05 14.55 11.00
C ALA A 166 3.09 15.34 9.68
N ARG A 167 3.94 16.37 9.61
CA ARG A 167 4.13 17.17 8.39
C ARG A 167 4.73 16.35 7.25
N GLU A 168 5.72 15.53 7.54
CA GLU A 168 6.34 14.65 6.55
C GLU A 168 5.33 13.62 6.01
N ALA A 169 4.60 12.95 6.91
CA ALA A 169 3.57 11.99 6.54
C ALA A 169 2.44 12.67 5.74
N PHE A 170 2.01 13.88 6.15
CA PHE A 170 1.03 14.66 5.40
C PHE A 170 1.51 14.97 3.98
N ASN A 171 2.72 15.48 3.82
CA ASN A 171 3.27 15.83 2.51
C ASN A 171 3.39 14.60 1.61
N ALA A 172 3.87 13.46 2.15
CA ALA A 172 3.99 12.22 1.42
C ALA A 172 2.61 11.68 1.00
N SER A 173 1.62 11.71 1.89
CA SER A 173 0.24 11.32 1.58
C SER A 173 -0.37 12.20 0.49
N ALA A 174 -0.25 13.54 0.63
CA ALA A 174 -0.79 14.51 -0.33
C ALA A 174 -0.16 14.35 -1.73
N LEU A 175 1.15 14.09 -1.80
CA LEU A 175 1.85 13.83 -3.05
C LEU A 175 1.29 12.58 -3.74
N ASN A 176 1.09 11.50 -2.99
CA ASN A 176 0.58 10.25 -3.52
C ASN A 176 -0.89 10.37 -3.94
N PHE A 177 -1.78 11.03 -3.18
CA PHE A 177 -3.14 11.29 -3.63
C PHE A 177 -3.17 12.12 -4.92
N ARG A 178 -2.28 13.09 -5.05
CA ARG A 178 -2.16 13.89 -6.29
C ARG A 178 -1.72 13.00 -7.46
N GLY A 179 -0.76 12.09 -7.23
CA GLY A 179 -0.35 11.10 -8.23
C GLY A 179 -1.52 10.21 -8.68
N ALA A 180 -2.33 9.71 -7.76
CA ALA A 180 -3.51 8.91 -8.07
C ALA A 180 -4.57 9.68 -8.87
N LEU A 181 -4.80 10.96 -8.56
CA LEU A 181 -5.75 11.83 -9.27
C LEU A 181 -5.34 12.15 -10.72
N THR A 182 -4.10 11.92 -11.12
CA THR A 182 -3.70 12.05 -12.53
C THR A 182 -4.34 10.96 -13.39
N TYR A 183 -4.61 9.80 -12.83
CA TYR A 183 -5.28 8.70 -13.49
C TYR A 183 -6.80 8.73 -13.22
N TYR A 184 -7.22 8.77 -11.95
CA TYR A 184 -8.62 8.79 -11.53
C TYR A 184 -9.23 10.18 -11.72
N ARG A 185 -9.48 10.55 -12.96
CA ARG A 185 -10.11 11.82 -13.32
C ARG A 185 -11.62 11.75 -13.17
N LEU A 186 -12.26 12.92 -12.96
CA LEU A 186 -13.69 13.02 -12.75
C LEU A 186 -14.51 12.59 -14.00
N ASP A 187 -13.97 12.75 -15.18
CA ASP A 187 -14.63 12.43 -16.46
C ASP A 187 -14.70 10.93 -16.80
N GLY A 188 -14.12 10.07 -15.99
CA GLY A 188 -14.16 8.62 -16.24
C GLY A 188 -14.29 7.78 -14.97
N TRP A 189 -13.84 8.32 -13.83
CA TRP A 189 -13.70 7.59 -12.57
C TRP A 189 -14.33 8.35 -11.40
N VAL A 190 -15.64 8.70 -11.54
CA VAL A 190 -16.33 9.57 -10.57
C VAL A 190 -16.27 9.05 -9.15
N THR A 191 -16.54 7.77 -8.93
CA THR A 191 -16.56 7.15 -7.60
C THR A 191 -15.18 7.16 -6.96
N GLU A 192 -14.16 6.74 -7.70
CA GLU A 192 -12.78 6.70 -7.24
C GLU A 192 -12.26 8.12 -6.98
N HIS A 193 -12.52 9.04 -7.89
CA HIS A 193 -12.16 10.44 -7.73
C HIS A 193 -12.75 11.04 -6.46
N CYS A 194 -14.06 10.91 -6.25
CA CYS A 194 -14.73 11.42 -5.03
C CYS A 194 -14.20 10.74 -3.77
N THR A 195 -13.93 9.43 -3.83
CA THR A 195 -13.35 8.69 -2.70
C THR A 195 -11.97 9.24 -2.33
N ILE A 196 -11.12 9.52 -3.31
CA ILE A 196 -9.80 10.12 -3.08
C ILE A 196 -9.95 11.53 -2.48
N LEU A 197 -10.89 12.35 -2.94
CA LEU A 197 -11.13 13.68 -2.38
C LEU A 197 -11.61 13.63 -0.91
N ILE A 198 -12.44 12.63 -0.57
CA ILE A 198 -12.84 12.37 0.83
C ILE A 198 -11.62 12.01 1.67
N ASP A 199 -10.73 11.13 1.16
CA ASP A 199 -9.49 10.78 1.84
C ASP A 199 -8.54 11.99 1.99
N VAL A 200 -8.45 12.87 0.99
CA VAL A 200 -7.71 14.14 1.08
C VAL A 200 -8.31 15.05 2.15
N SER A 201 -9.65 15.16 2.25
CA SER A 201 -10.29 15.91 3.33
C SER A 201 -9.97 15.30 4.70
N ASN A 202 -9.96 13.96 4.81
CA ASN A 202 -9.56 13.25 6.03
C ASN A 202 -8.08 13.48 6.36
N LEU A 203 -7.20 13.56 5.37
CA LEU A 203 -5.78 13.86 5.56
C LEU A 203 -5.58 15.21 6.29
N TYR A 204 -6.27 16.26 5.84
CA TYR A 204 -6.26 17.55 6.54
C TYR A 204 -6.85 17.45 7.95
N LYS A 205 -7.90 16.64 8.16
CA LYS A 205 -8.50 16.40 9.49
C LYS A 205 -7.48 15.82 10.46
N GLN A 206 -6.69 14.81 10.02
CA GLN A 206 -5.71 14.14 10.88
C GLN A 206 -4.50 15.02 11.20
N LEU A 207 -4.23 16.06 10.43
CA LEU A 207 -3.15 17.02 10.73
C LEU A 207 -3.56 18.04 11.81
N VAL A 208 -4.85 18.34 11.97
CA VAL A 208 -5.36 19.35 12.93
C VAL A 208 -4.88 19.15 14.38
N PRO A 209 -4.85 17.91 14.93
CA PRO A 209 -4.39 17.69 16.32
C PRO A 209 -2.92 18.10 16.55
N PHE A 210 -2.08 18.03 15.53
CA PHE A 210 -0.66 18.37 15.61
C PHE A 210 -0.38 19.88 15.49
N GLU A 211 -1.33 20.68 14.98
CA GLU A 211 -1.18 22.13 14.85
C GLU A 211 -1.56 22.82 16.16
N ALA A 212 -0.71 23.72 16.63
CA ALA A 212 -0.97 24.48 17.86
C ALA A 212 -1.75 25.78 17.61
N ASP A 213 -1.51 26.42 16.46
CA ASP A 213 -2.09 27.71 16.11
C ASP A 213 -3.55 27.58 15.65
N LEU A 214 -4.47 28.27 16.31
CA LEU A 214 -5.88 28.27 15.99
C LEU A 214 -6.18 28.80 14.57
N HIS A 215 -5.46 29.83 14.12
CA HIS A 215 -5.64 30.37 12.77
C HIS A 215 -5.29 29.32 11.71
N ARG A 216 -4.18 28.62 11.90
CA ARG A 216 -3.77 27.53 11.01
C ARG A 216 -4.74 26.35 11.03
N LYS A 217 -5.31 26.00 12.20
CA LYS A 217 -6.41 25.02 12.29
C LYS A 217 -7.60 25.43 11.43
N CYS A 218 -8.00 26.70 11.47
CA CYS A 218 -9.07 27.21 10.62
C CYS A 218 -8.74 27.08 9.12
N VAL A 219 -7.48 27.33 8.74
CA VAL A 219 -7.01 27.18 7.35
C VAL A 219 -7.09 25.70 6.93
N LEU A 220 -6.68 24.76 7.80
CA LEU A 220 -6.79 23.32 7.50
C LEU A 220 -8.25 22.91 7.30
N HIS A 221 -9.18 23.42 8.10
CA HIS A 221 -10.62 23.15 7.93
C HIS A 221 -11.19 23.74 6.64
N ARG A 222 -10.70 24.90 6.18
CA ARG A 222 -11.06 25.46 4.86
C ARG A 222 -10.57 24.56 3.73
N HIS A 223 -9.33 24.03 3.81
CA HIS A 223 -8.82 23.09 2.82
C HIS A 223 -9.64 21.80 2.78
N ARG A 224 -10.13 21.33 3.95
CA ARG A 224 -11.06 20.18 4.00
C ARG A 224 -12.35 20.45 3.25
N ALA A 225 -12.98 21.61 3.48
CA ALA A 225 -14.20 21.98 2.76
C ALA A 225 -13.96 22.07 1.26
N LYS A 226 -12.90 22.78 0.86
CA LYS A 226 -12.52 22.95 -0.56
C LYS A 226 -12.22 21.63 -1.28
N ALA A 227 -11.74 20.60 -0.56
CA ALA A 227 -11.50 19.30 -1.19
C ALA A 227 -12.81 18.53 -1.49
N LEU A 228 -13.95 18.98 -0.95
CA LEU A 228 -15.25 18.35 -1.12
C LEU A 228 -16.22 19.18 -2.00
N GLU A 229 -15.79 20.34 -2.48
CA GLU A 229 -16.49 21.19 -3.44
C GLU A 229 -16.17 20.78 -4.90
#